data_042cdbcd7a2bb69de1eb94b16184ec8c
#
_entry.id   042cdbcd7a2bb69de1eb94b16184ec8c
#
_cell.length_a   1.000
_cell.length_b   1.000
_cell.length_c   1.000
_cell.angle_alpha   90.00
_cell.angle_beta   90.00
_cell.angle_gamma   90.00
#
_symmetry.space_group_name_H-M   'P 1'
#
loop_
_entity.id
_entity.type
_entity.pdbx_description
1 polymer ?
#
loop_
_entity_poly.entity_id
_entity_poly.type
_entity_poly.pdbx_seq_one_letter_code
_entity_poly.pdbx_strand_id
1 'polypeptide(L)'
;MSRRAVYTGSFDPITLGHLNVMQRAKLVADELIVGLGVNAHKTPLFSVDERAELVERAVRAAGMQHVSVRTFEGLAVRFVRDCGARLIVRGVRSVTDMEAEFTMILANRKLDPEIETVFFMAGDEFSHVSSSLIKQITPLASDEELARFVPKEIIPDLRAKLAG
;
A
#
# COMPACT_ATOMS: atom_id res chain seq x y z
N MET A 1 7.68 24.90 -0.86
CA MET A 1 7.11 23.93 0.08
C MET A 1 7.03 22.57 -0.60
N SER A 2 7.51 21.53 0.07
CA SER A 2 7.40 20.15 -0.42
C SER A 2 5.95 19.69 -0.33
N ARG A 3 5.42 19.13 -1.44
CA ARG A 3 4.08 18.55 -1.47
C ARG A 3 4.12 17.15 -0.88
N ARG A 4 3.35 16.90 0.16
CA ARG A 4 3.26 15.60 0.82
C ARG A 4 1.96 14.90 0.49
N ALA A 5 2.06 13.61 0.23
CA ALA A 5 0.91 12.73 0.11
C ALA A 5 1.07 11.52 1.03
N VAL A 6 -0.04 10.90 1.37
CA VAL A 6 -0.07 9.68 2.17
C VAL A 6 -0.72 8.57 1.34
N TYR A 7 -0.06 7.43 1.28
CA TYR A 7 -0.62 6.22 0.70
C TYR A 7 -0.98 5.25 1.82
N THR A 8 -2.25 5.18 2.16
CA THR A 8 -2.75 4.28 3.20
C THR A 8 -3.08 2.91 2.67
N GLY A 9 -2.84 1.87 3.44
CA GLY A 9 -3.18 0.50 3.09
C GLY A 9 -2.78 -0.50 4.16
N SER A 10 -3.15 -1.76 3.94
CA SER A 10 -2.73 -2.87 4.80
C SER A 10 -1.34 -3.38 4.43
N PHE A 11 -1.02 -3.44 3.15
CA PHE A 11 0.27 -3.97 2.64
C PHE A 11 0.62 -5.32 3.26
N ASP A 12 -0.27 -6.29 3.13
CA ASP A 12 -0.18 -7.58 3.81
C ASP A 12 -0.27 -8.77 2.83
N PRO A 13 0.76 -9.00 2.00
CA PRO A 13 2.02 -8.24 1.89
C PRO A 13 1.97 -7.09 0.89
N ILE A 14 3.04 -6.32 0.83
CA ILE A 14 3.33 -5.40 -0.27
C ILE A 14 3.46 -6.17 -1.59
N THR A 15 3.00 -5.56 -2.69
CA THR A 15 3.06 -6.14 -4.05
C THR A 15 3.75 -5.19 -5.01
N LEU A 16 4.07 -5.68 -6.22
CA LEU A 16 4.59 -4.84 -7.30
C LEU A 16 3.58 -3.76 -7.73
N GLY A 17 2.28 -4.05 -7.61
CA GLY A 17 1.22 -3.06 -7.82
C GLY A 17 1.31 -1.88 -6.85
N HIS A 18 1.56 -2.15 -5.58
CA HIS A 18 1.77 -1.11 -4.58
C HIS A 18 3.02 -0.27 -4.90
N LEU A 19 4.14 -0.90 -5.25
CA LEU A 19 5.36 -0.19 -5.65
C LEU A 19 5.14 0.68 -6.89
N ASN A 20 4.36 0.22 -7.85
CA ASN A 20 4.01 1.00 -9.04
C ASN A 20 3.26 2.29 -8.66
N VAL A 21 2.29 2.19 -7.76
CA VAL A 21 1.57 3.38 -7.25
C VAL A 21 2.54 4.32 -6.53
N MET A 22 3.42 3.80 -5.67
CA MET A 22 4.40 4.60 -4.94
C MET A 22 5.35 5.36 -5.89
N GLN A 23 5.80 4.68 -6.94
CA GLN A 23 6.66 5.30 -7.96
C GLN A 23 5.93 6.41 -8.72
N ARG A 24 4.68 6.18 -9.09
CA ARG A 24 3.87 7.14 -9.84
C ARG A 24 3.39 8.31 -8.99
N ALA A 25 3.31 8.15 -7.67
CA ALA A 25 2.92 9.22 -6.75
C ALA A 25 3.83 10.45 -6.84
N LYS A 26 5.06 10.31 -7.37
CA LYS A 26 5.95 11.45 -7.71
C LYS A 26 5.32 12.48 -8.64
N LEU A 27 4.32 12.09 -9.42
CA LEU A 27 3.61 13.01 -10.31
C LEU A 27 2.77 14.05 -9.55
N VAL A 28 2.36 13.74 -8.33
CA VAL A 28 1.47 14.58 -7.53
C VAL A 28 2.08 15.07 -6.23
N ALA A 29 3.15 14.43 -5.75
CA ALA A 29 3.80 14.78 -4.48
C ALA A 29 5.33 14.61 -4.55
N ASP A 30 6.04 15.44 -3.80
CA ASP A 30 7.50 15.39 -3.69
C ASP A 30 7.92 14.37 -2.62
N GLU A 31 7.09 14.18 -1.59
CA GLU A 31 7.26 13.19 -0.52
C GLU A 31 6.01 12.32 -0.40
N LEU A 32 6.19 11.02 -0.31
CA LEU A 32 5.13 10.05 -0.06
C LEU A 32 5.35 9.35 1.28
N ILE A 33 4.34 9.39 2.13
CA ILE A 33 4.33 8.64 3.38
C ILE A 33 3.40 7.43 3.19
N VAL A 34 3.97 6.23 3.26
CA VAL A 34 3.17 4.99 3.28
C VAL A 34 2.67 4.77 4.69
N GLY A 35 1.35 4.80 4.86
CA GLY A 35 0.67 4.61 6.13
C GLY A 35 0.11 3.21 6.26
N LEU A 36 0.66 2.41 7.19
CA LEU A 36 0.12 1.09 7.49
C LEU A 36 -0.89 1.20 8.64
N GLY A 37 -2.15 1.00 8.30
CA GLY A 37 -3.22 1.00 9.28
C GLY A 37 -3.28 -0.29 10.09
N VAL A 38 -3.52 -0.16 11.39
CA VAL A 38 -3.87 -1.26 12.27
C VAL A 38 -5.38 -1.44 12.22
N ASN A 39 -5.86 -2.59 11.73
CA ASN A 39 -7.26 -2.93 11.71
C ASN A 39 -7.54 -4.08 12.69
N ALA A 40 -8.18 -3.75 13.81
CA ALA A 40 -8.50 -4.72 14.87
C ALA A 40 -9.51 -5.82 14.44
N HIS A 41 -10.22 -5.63 13.32
CA HIS A 41 -11.23 -6.56 12.82
C HIS A 41 -10.71 -7.55 11.78
N LYS A 42 -9.44 -7.46 11.38
CA LYS A 42 -8.82 -8.37 10.42
C LYS A 42 -7.64 -9.10 11.08
N THR A 43 -7.53 -10.39 10.76
CA THR A 43 -6.32 -11.17 11.11
C THR A 43 -5.33 -11.06 9.95
N PRO A 44 -4.27 -10.26 10.07
CA PRO A 44 -3.28 -10.12 9.01
C PRO A 44 -2.33 -11.33 8.99
N LEU A 45 -1.70 -11.56 7.83
CA LEU A 45 -0.64 -12.55 7.70
C LEU A 45 0.62 -12.12 8.48
N PHE A 46 0.97 -10.85 8.35
CA PHE A 46 2.11 -10.23 9.04
C PHE A 46 1.63 -9.23 10.09
N SER A 47 2.32 -9.14 11.21
CA SER A 47 2.09 -8.05 12.19
C SER A 47 2.31 -6.68 11.53
N VAL A 48 1.84 -5.61 12.16
CA VAL A 48 2.05 -4.26 11.61
C VAL A 48 3.54 -3.91 11.50
N ASP A 49 4.35 -4.33 12.45
CA ASP A 49 5.79 -4.08 12.44
C ASP A 49 6.49 -4.88 11.34
N GLU A 50 6.13 -6.15 11.16
CA GLU A 50 6.62 -6.97 10.06
C GLU A 50 6.24 -6.35 8.70
N ARG A 51 5.01 -5.89 8.54
CA ARG A 51 4.55 -5.24 7.30
C ARG A 51 5.32 -3.96 7.02
N ALA A 52 5.56 -3.14 8.03
CA ALA A 52 6.36 -1.92 7.89
C ALA A 52 7.78 -2.24 7.43
N GLU A 53 8.43 -3.22 8.04
CA GLU A 53 9.77 -3.67 7.66
C GLU A 53 9.82 -4.19 6.21
N LEU A 54 8.83 -4.99 5.80
CA LEU A 54 8.75 -5.50 4.43
C LEU A 54 8.60 -4.37 3.41
N VAL A 55 7.75 -3.38 3.71
CA VAL A 55 7.57 -2.20 2.86
C VAL A 55 8.85 -1.38 2.79
N GLU A 56 9.50 -1.10 3.91
CA GLU A 56 10.78 -0.36 3.95
C GLU A 56 11.87 -1.06 3.14
N ARG A 57 11.98 -2.37 3.26
CA ARG A 57 12.94 -3.19 2.51
C ARG A 57 12.69 -3.12 1.01
N ALA A 58 11.43 -3.27 0.60
CA ALA A 58 11.04 -3.19 -0.80
C ALA A 58 11.26 -1.79 -1.40
N VAL A 59 10.89 -0.75 -0.68
CA VAL A 59 11.09 0.66 -1.07
C VAL A 59 12.57 0.99 -1.22
N ARG A 60 13.40 0.55 -0.28
CA ARG A 60 14.85 0.74 -0.32
C ARG A 60 15.48 0.02 -1.52
N ALA A 61 15.10 -1.24 -1.74
CA ALA A 61 15.58 -2.04 -2.88
C ALA A 61 15.18 -1.41 -4.24
N ALA A 62 14.01 -0.79 -4.29
CA ALA A 62 13.54 -0.06 -5.47
C ALA A 62 14.15 1.34 -5.65
N GLY A 63 15.01 1.80 -4.72
CA GLY A 63 15.66 3.11 -4.78
C GLY A 63 14.69 4.31 -4.63
N MET A 64 13.56 4.12 -3.96
CA MET A 64 12.51 5.15 -3.80
C MET A 64 12.79 6.05 -2.60
N GLN A 65 13.77 6.95 -2.72
CA GLN A 65 14.19 7.86 -1.64
C GLN A 65 13.11 8.87 -1.19
N HIS A 66 12.08 9.09 -2.03
CA HIS A 66 10.96 9.98 -1.72
C HIS A 66 9.87 9.33 -0.86
N VAL A 67 10.01 8.04 -0.54
CA VAL A 67 9.03 7.25 0.22
C VAL A 67 9.54 7.00 1.62
N SER A 68 8.70 7.28 2.61
CA SER A 68 8.89 6.89 4.01
C SER A 68 7.72 6.03 4.49
N VAL A 69 7.93 5.27 5.55
CA VAL A 69 6.93 4.33 6.06
C VAL A 69 6.59 4.68 7.51
N ARG A 70 5.30 4.68 7.83
CA ARG A 70 4.79 4.91 9.19
C ARG A 70 3.59 4.02 9.46
N THR A 71 3.44 3.59 10.69
CA THR A 71 2.23 2.91 11.17
C THR A 71 1.28 3.91 11.81
N PHE A 72 -0.02 3.63 11.79
CA PHE A 72 -1.01 4.46 12.46
C PHE A 72 -2.20 3.64 12.94
N GLU A 73 -2.88 4.18 13.94
CA GLU A 73 -4.15 3.67 14.45
C GLU A 73 -5.24 4.74 14.29
N GLY A 74 -6.49 4.29 14.16
CA GLY A 74 -7.64 5.18 14.06
C GLY A 74 -7.89 5.71 12.66
N LEU A 75 -8.37 6.96 12.57
CA LEU A 75 -8.83 7.55 11.32
C LEU A 75 -7.69 7.96 10.41
N ALA A 76 -7.74 7.53 9.14
CA ALA A 76 -6.75 7.89 8.12
C ALA A 76 -6.60 9.41 7.97
N VAL A 77 -7.69 10.18 8.01
CA VAL A 77 -7.63 11.65 7.89
C VAL A 77 -6.82 12.32 9.00
N ARG A 78 -6.87 11.79 10.23
CA ARG A 78 -6.02 12.29 11.32
C ARG A 78 -4.55 12.01 11.03
N PHE A 79 -4.25 10.80 10.64
CA PHE A 79 -2.89 10.42 10.26
C PHE A 79 -2.35 11.29 9.12
N VAL A 80 -3.16 11.57 8.10
CA VAL A 80 -2.78 12.47 6.99
C VAL A 80 -2.42 13.86 7.51
N ARG A 81 -3.21 14.41 8.42
CA ARG A 81 -2.92 15.70 9.07
C ARG A 81 -1.63 15.68 9.89
N ASP A 82 -1.42 14.62 10.67
CA ASP A 82 -0.23 14.45 11.50
C ASP A 82 1.05 14.31 10.64
N CYS A 83 0.90 13.86 9.40
CA CYS A 83 1.98 13.84 8.41
C CYS A 83 2.23 15.21 7.73
N GLY A 84 1.41 16.21 8.03
CA GLY A 84 1.47 17.51 7.35
C GLY A 84 1.06 17.43 5.87
N ALA A 85 0.21 16.46 5.52
CA ALA A 85 -0.28 16.22 4.17
C ALA A 85 -1.75 16.63 4.03
N ARG A 86 -2.21 16.76 2.79
CA ARG A 86 -3.62 16.99 2.42
C ARG A 86 -4.06 16.09 1.27
N LEU A 87 -3.18 15.20 0.81
CA LEU A 87 -3.45 14.27 -0.28
C LEU A 87 -3.36 12.83 0.22
N ILE A 88 -4.39 12.05 -0.10
CA ILE A 88 -4.37 10.59 0.00
C ILE A 88 -4.17 10.04 -1.40
N VAL A 89 -3.24 9.12 -1.55
CA VAL A 89 -3.02 8.36 -2.78
C VAL A 89 -3.62 6.97 -2.61
N ARG A 90 -4.34 6.51 -3.61
CA ARG A 90 -4.89 5.15 -3.68
C ARG A 90 -4.66 4.55 -5.06
N GLY A 91 -4.39 3.25 -5.09
CA GLY A 91 -4.37 2.48 -6.33
C GLY A 91 -5.71 1.78 -6.54
N VAL A 92 -6.19 1.77 -7.79
CA VAL A 92 -7.41 1.04 -8.18
C VAL A 92 -7.11 0.17 -9.39
N ARG A 93 -7.66 -1.04 -9.42
CA ARG A 93 -7.45 -2.03 -10.49
C ARG A 93 -8.69 -2.25 -11.33
N SER A 94 -9.86 -1.91 -10.80
CA SER A 94 -11.15 -2.18 -11.42
C SER A 94 -12.20 -1.18 -10.98
N VAL A 95 -13.34 -1.20 -11.66
CA VAL A 95 -14.53 -0.43 -11.26
C VAL A 95 -15.01 -0.84 -9.87
N THR A 96 -14.94 -2.13 -9.55
CA THR A 96 -15.32 -2.65 -8.22
C THR A 96 -14.41 -2.09 -7.12
N ASP A 97 -13.09 -1.99 -7.36
CA ASP A 97 -12.18 -1.31 -6.41
C ASP A 97 -12.61 0.14 -6.20
N MET A 98 -12.94 0.86 -7.30
CA MET A 98 -13.37 2.24 -7.24
C MET A 98 -14.66 2.40 -6.44
N GLU A 99 -15.66 1.54 -6.63
CA GLU A 99 -16.90 1.57 -5.85
C GLU A 99 -16.66 1.37 -4.35
N ALA A 100 -15.77 0.42 -3.99
CA ALA A 100 -15.39 0.20 -2.59
C ALA A 100 -14.70 1.42 -1.98
N GLU A 101 -13.87 2.14 -2.74
CA GLU A 101 -13.19 3.36 -2.30
C GLU A 101 -14.15 4.54 -2.13
N PHE A 102 -15.23 4.63 -2.89
CA PHE A 102 -16.17 5.75 -2.87
C PHE A 102 -16.74 6.04 -1.48
N THR A 103 -17.17 5.03 -0.76
CA THR A 103 -17.73 5.18 0.60
C THR A 103 -16.69 5.79 1.54
N MET A 104 -15.44 5.35 1.45
CA MET A 104 -14.36 5.87 2.30
C MET A 104 -13.98 7.30 1.95
N ILE A 105 -13.99 7.65 0.65
CA ILE A 105 -13.73 9.03 0.19
C ILE A 105 -14.78 9.98 0.74
N LEU A 106 -16.05 9.62 0.64
CA LEU A 106 -17.14 10.44 1.14
C LEU A 106 -17.06 10.62 2.65
N ALA A 107 -16.73 9.55 3.39
CA ALA A 107 -16.49 9.61 4.83
C ALA A 107 -15.31 10.52 5.18
N ASN A 108 -14.17 10.35 4.50
CA ASN A 108 -12.98 11.18 4.70
C ASN A 108 -13.26 12.65 4.42
N ARG A 109 -13.96 12.97 3.32
CA ARG A 109 -14.33 14.35 2.97
C ARG A 109 -15.29 14.97 4.00
N LYS A 110 -16.17 14.16 4.59
CA LYS A 110 -17.07 14.63 5.67
C LYS A 110 -16.32 14.91 6.96
N LEU A 111 -15.30 14.10 7.27
CA LEU A 111 -14.48 14.25 8.47
C LEU A 111 -13.45 15.38 8.34
N ASP A 112 -12.89 15.56 7.14
CA ASP A 112 -11.92 16.61 6.83
C ASP A 112 -12.03 17.03 5.36
N PRO A 113 -12.77 18.15 5.08
CA PRO A 113 -13.02 18.59 3.71
C PRO A 113 -11.78 19.15 2.99
N GLU A 114 -10.66 19.36 3.69
CA GLU A 114 -9.41 19.84 3.08
C GLU A 114 -8.51 18.70 2.61
N ILE A 115 -8.88 17.45 2.87
CA ILE A 115 -8.14 16.27 2.39
C ILE A 115 -8.78 15.77 1.10
N GLU A 116 -7.98 15.66 0.05
CA GLU A 116 -8.39 15.14 -1.24
C GLU A 116 -7.77 13.77 -1.52
N THR A 117 -8.42 12.95 -2.35
CA THR A 117 -7.94 11.63 -2.74
C THR A 117 -7.64 11.58 -4.23
N VAL A 118 -6.45 11.10 -4.57
CA VAL A 118 -6.00 10.88 -5.94
C VAL A 118 -5.88 9.39 -6.20
N PHE A 119 -6.48 8.94 -7.30
CA PHE A 119 -6.41 7.55 -7.75
C PHE A 119 -5.41 7.36 -8.86
N PHE A 120 -4.60 6.31 -8.73
CA PHE A 120 -3.79 5.78 -9.82
C PHE A 120 -4.41 4.48 -10.31
N MET A 121 -4.83 4.46 -11.57
CA MET A 121 -5.28 3.23 -12.22
C MET A 121 -4.09 2.30 -12.41
N ALA A 122 -4.23 1.04 -11.99
CA ALA A 122 -3.20 0.03 -12.23
C ALA A 122 -3.01 -0.18 -13.74
N GLY A 123 -1.76 -0.32 -14.17
CA GLY A 123 -1.44 -0.77 -15.52
C GLY A 123 -1.85 -2.24 -15.72
N ASP A 124 -1.98 -2.67 -16.99
CA ASP A 124 -2.42 -4.02 -17.34
C ASP A 124 -1.58 -5.11 -16.67
N GLU A 125 -0.28 -4.88 -16.51
CA GLU A 125 0.65 -5.81 -15.86
C GLU A 125 0.40 -6.02 -14.35
N PHE A 126 -0.30 -5.09 -13.69
CA PHE A 126 -0.60 -5.15 -12.25
C PHE A 126 -2.08 -5.25 -11.91
N SER A 127 -2.97 -5.21 -12.90
CA SER A 127 -4.42 -5.17 -12.69
C SER A 127 -4.98 -6.40 -11.95
N HIS A 128 -4.29 -7.54 -12.05
CA HIS A 128 -4.64 -8.80 -11.41
C HIS A 128 -3.88 -9.05 -10.10
N VAL A 129 -2.92 -8.20 -9.75
CA VAL A 129 -2.08 -8.38 -8.55
C VAL A 129 -2.80 -7.90 -7.30
N SER A 130 -2.98 -8.79 -6.33
CA SER A 130 -3.55 -8.47 -5.02
C SER A 130 -2.83 -9.23 -3.91
N SER A 131 -2.85 -8.69 -2.70
CA SER A 131 -2.30 -9.38 -1.52
C SER A 131 -3.02 -10.71 -1.25
N SER A 132 -4.33 -10.79 -1.51
CA SER A 132 -5.09 -12.04 -1.38
C SER A 132 -4.62 -13.11 -2.36
N LEU A 133 -4.36 -12.74 -3.61
CA LEU A 133 -3.80 -13.66 -4.61
C LEU A 133 -2.44 -14.20 -4.16
N ILE A 134 -1.57 -13.34 -3.65
CA ILE A 134 -0.23 -13.75 -3.19
C ILE A 134 -0.32 -14.81 -2.09
N LYS A 135 -1.22 -14.63 -1.13
CA LYS A 135 -1.43 -15.63 -0.06
C LYS A 135 -1.84 -16.99 -0.62
N GLN A 136 -2.65 -17.01 -1.69
CA GLN A 136 -3.11 -18.24 -2.32
C GLN A 136 -2.04 -18.95 -3.14
N ILE A 137 -1.26 -18.22 -3.91
CA ILE A 137 -0.28 -18.80 -4.84
C ILE A 137 1.07 -19.12 -4.19
N THR A 138 1.44 -18.48 -3.09
CA THR A 138 2.75 -18.65 -2.45
C THR A 138 3.09 -20.12 -2.14
N PRO A 139 2.18 -20.97 -1.62
CA PRO A 139 2.50 -22.38 -1.39
C PRO A 139 2.73 -23.20 -2.66
N LEU A 140 2.26 -22.74 -3.80
CA LEU A 140 2.22 -23.47 -5.07
C LEU A 140 3.26 -22.99 -6.09
N ALA A 141 3.58 -21.69 -6.05
CA ALA A 141 4.45 -21.06 -7.03
C ALA A 141 5.94 -21.17 -6.66
N SER A 142 6.81 -21.17 -7.65
CA SER A 142 8.26 -21.00 -7.46
C SER A 142 8.61 -19.55 -7.07
N ASP A 143 9.82 -19.32 -6.58
CA ASP A 143 10.29 -17.97 -6.26
C ASP A 143 10.36 -17.07 -7.50
N GLU A 144 10.71 -17.65 -8.65
CA GLU A 144 10.72 -16.95 -9.94
C GLU A 144 9.32 -16.50 -10.36
N GLU A 145 8.32 -17.35 -10.15
CA GLU A 145 6.92 -17.02 -10.41
C GLU A 145 6.41 -15.96 -9.44
N LEU A 146 6.71 -16.08 -8.15
CA LEU A 146 6.33 -15.07 -7.14
C LEU A 146 6.95 -13.70 -7.41
N ALA A 147 8.19 -13.66 -7.91
CA ALA A 147 8.87 -12.41 -8.24
C ALA A 147 8.18 -11.59 -9.36
N ARG A 148 7.20 -12.16 -10.05
CA ARG A 148 6.34 -11.44 -11.00
C ARG A 148 5.23 -10.62 -10.33
N PHE A 149 4.98 -10.85 -9.04
CA PHE A 149 3.87 -10.26 -8.29
C PHE A 149 4.33 -9.45 -7.09
N VAL A 150 5.43 -9.86 -6.45
CA VAL A 150 5.95 -9.24 -5.24
C VAL A 150 7.42 -8.88 -5.38
N PRO A 151 7.92 -7.91 -4.60
CA PRO A 151 9.36 -7.68 -4.50
C PRO A 151 10.08 -8.97 -4.08
N LYS A 152 11.15 -9.33 -4.79
CA LYS A 152 11.91 -10.55 -4.50
C LYS A 152 12.47 -10.58 -3.07
N GLU A 153 12.72 -9.41 -2.52
CA GLU A 153 13.27 -9.20 -1.17
C GLU A 153 12.37 -9.73 -0.06
N ILE A 154 11.05 -9.88 -0.32
CA ILE A 154 10.10 -10.36 0.68
C ILE A 154 9.69 -11.83 0.51
N ILE A 155 10.14 -12.49 -0.55
CA ILE A 155 9.78 -13.88 -0.84
C ILE A 155 10.17 -14.83 0.30
N PRO A 156 11.37 -14.73 0.92
CA PRO A 156 11.72 -15.58 2.06
C PRO A 156 10.74 -15.44 3.24
N ASP A 157 10.29 -14.22 3.52
CA ASP A 157 9.33 -13.96 4.61
C ASP A 157 7.96 -14.58 4.30
N LEU A 158 7.50 -14.47 3.04
CA LEU A 158 6.27 -15.13 2.58
C LEU A 158 6.35 -16.64 2.74
N ARG A 159 7.45 -17.25 2.35
CA ARG A 159 7.69 -18.69 2.52
C ARG A 159 7.64 -19.08 3.99
N ALA A 160 8.30 -18.33 4.86
CA ALA A 160 8.31 -18.61 6.30
C ALA A 160 6.92 -18.54 6.94
N LYS A 161 6.07 -17.63 6.48
CA LYS A 161 4.70 -17.46 7.01
C LYS A 161 3.69 -18.44 6.45
N LEU A 162 3.88 -18.90 5.21
CA LEU A 162 2.91 -19.71 4.46
C LEU A 162 3.39 -21.13 4.19
N ALA A 163 4.61 -21.50 4.61
CA ALA A 163 5.05 -22.88 4.69
C ALA A 163 4.34 -23.52 5.87
N GLY A 164 3.18 -24.08 5.61
CA GLY A 164 2.43 -24.91 6.56
C GLY A 164 2.95 -26.33 6.59
#